data_3e07d70cfe07181bb1b39cc5d1a0f699
#
_entry.id   3e07d70cfe07181bb1b39cc5d1a0f699
#
_cell.length_a   1.000
_cell.length_b   1.000
_cell.length_c   1.000
_cell.angle_alpha   90.00
_cell.angle_beta   90.00
_cell.angle_gamma   90.00
#
_symmetry.space_group_name_H-M   'P 1'
#
loop_
_entity.id
_entity.type
_entity.pdbx_description
1 polymer ?
#
loop_
_entity_poly.entity_id
_entity_poly.type
_entity_poly.pdbx_seq_one_letter_code
_entity_poly.pdbx_strand_id
1 'polypeptide(L)'
;RTAHKNSSKIIAVDTGVFIIAESGLINKETIVCTHWETKSNFIERYSDIKIVENIYTINANGLMFAAGGISTLDLILECIKRIKGKSYSDEISEALIYRPREKSTLQKSENFNLSKNNICQKSILIMEKNIETPLKITEIAKKLNISLRTLERKFYKLYKMSPIKFYVNLRIKFARNLLFYDDRKINEISSISGFNYNSVFI
;
A
#
# COMPACT_ATOMS: atom_id res chain seq x y z
N ARG A 1 -1.73 20.81 -14.40
CA ARG A 1 -3.03 21.52 -14.51
C ARG A 1 -3.38 21.86 -15.97
N THR A 2 -2.47 22.39 -16.77
CA THR A 2 -2.73 22.75 -18.18
C THR A 2 -3.18 21.55 -19.02
N ALA A 3 -2.48 20.42 -18.94
CA ALA A 3 -2.85 19.19 -19.66
C ALA A 3 -4.28 18.72 -19.31
N HIS A 4 -4.65 18.75 -18.03
CA HIS A 4 -5.99 18.36 -17.58
C HIS A 4 -7.07 19.32 -18.09
N LYS A 5 -6.81 20.63 -18.10
CA LYS A 5 -7.71 21.62 -18.68
C LYS A 5 -7.95 21.39 -20.18
N ASN A 6 -6.96 20.86 -20.89
CA ASN A 6 -7.06 20.52 -22.31
C ASN A 6 -7.66 19.12 -22.55
N SER A 7 -8.41 18.58 -21.59
CA SER A 7 -9.05 17.24 -21.66
C SER A 7 -8.08 16.07 -21.86
N SER A 8 -6.79 16.28 -21.59
CA SER A 8 -5.81 15.20 -21.63
C SER A 8 -6.06 14.23 -20.49
N LYS A 9 -5.93 12.94 -20.79
CA LYS A 9 -5.94 11.88 -19.76
C LYS A 9 -4.59 11.86 -19.06
N ILE A 10 -4.61 11.79 -17.74
CA ILE A 10 -3.40 11.78 -16.91
C ILE A 10 -3.33 10.43 -16.19
N ILE A 11 -2.19 9.76 -16.34
CA ILE A 11 -1.90 8.52 -15.62
C ILE A 11 -0.83 8.80 -14.57
N ALA A 12 -1.14 8.53 -13.32
CA ALA A 12 -0.17 8.54 -12.23
C ALA A 12 0.16 7.09 -11.82
N VAL A 13 1.43 6.81 -11.71
CA VAL A 13 1.94 5.46 -11.41
C VAL A 13 2.66 5.50 -10.07
N ASP A 14 2.44 4.47 -9.24
CA ASP A 14 3.10 4.30 -7.95
C ASP A 14 2.91 5.53 -7.05
N THR A 15 3.99 6.21 -6.67
CA THR A 15 3.98 7.44 -5.87
C THR A 15 3.57 8.69 -6.65
N GLY A 16 3.40 8.60 -7.96
CA GLY A 16 2.91 9.71 -8.80
C GLY A 16 1.56 10.27 -8.35
N VAL A 17 0.77 9.51 -7.59
CA VAL A 17 -0.50 9.96 -6.99
C VAL A 17 -0.29 11.17 -6.06
N PHE A 18 0.83 11.27 -5.35
CA PHE A 18 1.16 12.40 -4.48
C PHE A 18 1.31 13.68 -5.29
N ILE A 19 1.96 13.62 -6.47
CA ILE A 19 2.13 14.78 -7.37
C ILE A 19 0.76 15.28 -7.86
N ILE A 20 -0.15 14.34 -8.20
CA ILE A 20 -1.49 14.71 -8.63
C ILE A 20 -2.31 15.30 -7.49
N ALA A 21 -2.16 14.77 -6.27
CA ALA A 21 -2.81 15.31 -5.08
C ALA A 21 -2.32 16.75 -4.80
N GLU A 22 -1.01 16.99 -4.79
CA GLU A 22 -0.40 18.32 -4.64
C GLU A 22 -0.86 19.32 -5.70
N SER A 23 -1.12 18.85 -6.91
CA SER A 23 -1.60 19.71 -7.99
C SER A 23 -3.04 20.23 -7.77
N GLY A 24 -3.79 19.68 -6.80
CA GLY A 24 -5.18 20.00 -6.54
C GLY A 24 -6.15 19.52 -7.63
N LEU A 25 -5.77 18.51 -8.42
CA LEU A 25 -6.65 17.91 -9.42
C LEU A 25 -7.54 16.80 -8.85
N ILE A 26 -7.17 16.26 -7.69
CA ILE A 26 -7.96 15.24 -6.99
C ILE A 26 -9.02 15.94 -6.15
N ASN A 27 -10.25 15.49 -6.25
CA ASN A 27 -11.39 15.92 -5.44
C ASN A 27 -11.93 14.75 -4.61
N LYS A 28 -12.95 15.02 -3.76
CA LYS A 28 -13.57 14.01 -2.88
C LYS A 28 -14.21 12.82 -3.62
N GLU A 29 -14.56 13.00 -4.90
CA GLU A 29 -15.18 11.95 -5.73
C GLU A 29 -14.12 11.10 -6.43
N THR A 30 -12.87 11.58 -6.49
CA THR A 30 -11.78 10.87 -7.15
C THR A 30 -11.36 9.66 -6.34
N ILE A 31 -11.35 8.50 -6.98
CA ILE A 31 -10.88 7.25 -6.37
C ILE A 31 -9.45 7.00 -6.84
N VAL A 32 -8.53 6.96 -5.90
CA VAL A 32 -7.10 6.74 -6.17
C VAL A 32 -6.62 5.38 -5.72
N CYS A 33 -5.53 4.92 -6.29
CA CYS A 33 -4.71 3.86 -5.72
C CYS A 33 -3.23 4.28 -5.81
N THR A 34 -2.43 3.75 -4.92
CA THR A 34 -0.97 3.87 -4.90
C THR A 34 -0.38 2.53 -4.51
N HIS A 35 0.93 2.37 -4.56
CA HIS A 35 1.57 1.15 -4.08
C HIS A 35 1.19 0.90 -2.61
N TRP A 36 0.91 -0.35 -2.26
CA TRP A 36 0.45 -0.72 -0.91
C TRP A 36 1.41 -0.27 0.21
N GLU A 37 2.71 -0.14 -0.08
CA GLU A 37 3.72 0.36 0.88
C GLU A 37 3.55 1.84 1.22
N THR A 38 3.05 2.64 0.30
CA THR A 38 2.89 4.09 0.46
C THR A 38 1.46 4.51 0.83
N LYS A 39 0.53 3.55 0.88
CA LYS A 39 -0.89 3.80 1.18
C LYS A 39 -1.08 4.51 2.52
N SER A 40 -0.40 4.07 3.58
CA SER A 40 -0.50 4.68 4.91
C SER A 40 -0.08 6.15 4.91
N ASN A 41 1.03 6.46 4.24
CA ASN A 41 1.55 7.81 4.11
C ASN A 41 0.59 8.70 3.31
N PHE A 42 -0.04 8.13 2.27
CA PHE A 42 -1.03 8.87 1.49
C PHE A 42 -2.27 9.22 2.32
N ILE A 43 -2.80 8.26 3.10
CA ILE A 43 -3.98 8.47 3.97
C ILE A 43 -3.66 9.52 5.04
N GLU A 44 -2.47 9.50 5.62
CA GLU A 44 -2.05 10.46 6.65
C GLU A 44 -2.00 11.89 6.10
N ARG A 45 -1.52 12.06 4.87
CA ARG A 45 -1.37 13.37 4.24
C ARG A 45 -2.65 13.88 3.56
N TYR A 46 -3.50 12.97 3.10
CA TYR A 46 -4.72 13.27 2.32
C TYR A 46 -5.91 12.45 2.83
N SER A 47 -6.31 12.67 4.09
CA SER A 47 -7.36 11.90 4.78
C SER A 47 -8.73 11.93 4.09
N ASP A 48 -9.02 13.02 3.36
CA ASP A 48 -10.31 13.25 2.70
C ASP A 48 -10.43 12.56 1.33
N ILE A 49 -9.33 11.98 0.80
CA ILE A 49 -9.31 11.36 -0.51
C ILE A 49 -9.57 9.86 -0.39
N LYS A 50 -10.51 9.37 -1.21
CA LYS A 50 -10.86 7.95 -1.24
C LYS A 50 -9.78 7.11 -1.91
N ILE A 51 -9.09 6.30 -1.13
CA ILE A 51 -8.06 5.37 -1.61
C ILE A 51 -8.54 3.92 -1.55
N VAL A 52 -8.21 3.14 -2.59
CA VAL A 52 -8.55 1.70 -2.70
C VAL A 52 -7.30 0.84 -2.87
N GLU A 53 -7.44 -0.45 -2.61
CA GLU A 53 -6.34 -1.44 -2.73
C GLU A 53 -6.28 -2.13 -4.10
N ASN A 54 -7.06 -1.66 -5.06
CA ASN A 54 -7.03 -2.17 -6.41
C ASN A 54 -5.69 -1.92 -7.08
N ILE A 55 -5.34 -2.74 -8.07
CA ILE A 55 -4.10 -2.59 -8.84
C ILE A 55 -4.09 -1.33 -9.71
N TYR A 56 -5.26 -0.84 -10.14
CA TYR A 56 -5.42 0.45 -10.80
C TYR A 56 -6.84 1.02 -10.63
N THR A 57 -6.99 2.32 -10.88
CA THR A 57 -8.29 3.00 -10.93
C THR A 57 -8.38 3.88 -12.18
N ILE A 58 -9.60 4.06 -12.70
CA ILE A 58 -9.92 4.95 -13.82
C ILE A 58 -11.12 5.78 -13.41
N ASN A 59 -10.94 7.11 -13.40
CA ASN A 59 -11.98 8.07 -13.02
C ASN A 59 -12.59 8.73 -14.27
N ALA A 60 -13.84 9.16 -14.16
CA ALA A 60 -14.58 9.83 -15.24
C ALA A 60 -13.93 11.15 -15.67
N ASN A 61 -13.25 11.85 -14.77
CA ASN A 61 -12.53 13.08 -15.03
C ASN A 61 -11.20 12.91 -15.79
N GLY A 62 -10.89 11.71 -16.28
CA GLY A 62 -9.67 11.44 -17.05
C GLY A 62 -8.42 11.18 -16.19
N LEU A 63 -8.54 11.20 -14.86
CA LEU A 63 -7.46 10.82 -13.97
C LEU A 63 -7.44 9.30 -13.80
N MET A 64 -6.27 8.71 -13.94
CA MET A 64 -6.06 7.27 -13.81
C MET A 64 -4.84 7.02 -12.93
N PHE A 65 -4.93 5.99 -12.10
CA PHE A 65 -3.87 5.66 -11.15
C PHE A 65 -3.56 4.17 -11.24
N ALA A 66 -2.29 3.83 -11.26
CA ALA A 66 -1.81 2.45 -11.16
C ALA A 66 -0.91 2.30 -9.92
N ALA A 67 -1.01 1.16 -9.26
CA ALA A 67 -0.25 0.86 -8.04
C ALA A 67 1.27 0.71 -8.26
N GLY A 68 1.72 0.72 -9.51
CA GLY A 68 3.13 0.55 -9.88
C GLY A 68 3.46 -0.86 -10.39
N GLY A 69 4.69 -1.03 -10.87
CA GLY A 69 5.14 -2.30 -11.44
C GLY A 69 4.25 -2.77 -12.60
N ILE A 70 3.93 -4.06 -12.60
CA ILE A 70 3.13 -4.70 -13.66
C ILE A 70 1.68 -4.15 -13.72
N SER A 71 1.14 -3.59 -12.64
CA SER A 71 -0.19 -3.00 -12.64
C SER A 71 -0.32 -1.79 -13.59
N THR A 72 0.81 -1.18 -13.94
CA THR A 72 0.86 -0.13 -14.95
C THR A 72 0.54 -0.69 -16.34
N LEU A 73 1.06 -1.88 -16.65
CA LEU A 73 0.76 -2.57 -17.91
C LEU A 73 -0.71 -2.95 -17.99
N ASP A 74 -1.31 -3.43 -16.89
CA ASP A 74 -2.76 -3.72 -16.82
C ASP A 74 -3.59 -2.48 -17.16
N LEU A 75 -3.25 -1.34 -16.57
CA LEU A 75 -3.94 -0.08 -16.84
C LEU A 75 -3.78 0.36 -18.29
N ILE A 76 -2.58 0.28 -18.87
CA ILE A 76 -2.33 0.68 -20.27
C ILE A 76 -3.10 -0.23 -21.23
N LEU A 77 -3.10 -1.54 -21.00
CA LEU A 77 -3.88 -2.48 -21.83
C LEU A 77 -5.39 -2.22 -21.74
N GLU A 78 -5.89 -1.87 -20.56
CA GLU A 78 -7.30 -1.46 -20.41
C GLU A 78 -7.59 -0.13 -21.13
N CYS A 79 -6.66 0.83 -21.14
CA CYS A 79 -6.78 2.07 -21.92
C CYS A 79 -6.81 1.79 -23.43
N ILE A 80 -5.92 0.92 -23.92
CA ILE A 80 -5.89 0.49 -25.32
C ILE A 80 -7.19 -0.18 -25.71
N LYS A 81 -7.68 -1.09 -24.88
CA LYS A 81 -8.97 -1.79 -25.07
C LYS A 81 -10.12 -0.80 -25.22
N ARG A 82 -10.16 0.27 -24.42
CA ARG A 82 -11.20 1.33 -24.51
C ARG A 82 -11.12 2.20 -25.74
N ILE A 83 -9.92 2.41 -26.27
CA ILE A 83 -9.68 3.30 -27.41
C ILE A 83 -9.73 2.54 -28.75
N LYS A 84 -9.14 1.37 -28.80
CA LYS A 84 -8.94 0.57 -30.04
C LYS A 84 -9.74 -0.70 -30.09
N GLY A 85 -10.43 -1.06 -29.02
CA GLY A 85 -11.20 -2.28 -28.92
C GLY A 85 -10.44 -3.46 -28.31
N LYS A 86 -11.20 -4.49 -27.94
CA LYS A 86 -10.68 -5.65 -27.21
C LYS A 86 -9.67 -6.45 -28.06
N SER A 87 -9.97 -6.72 -29.34
CA SER A 87 -9.11 -7.52 -30.23
C SER A 87 -7.69 -6.95 -30.29
N TYR A 88 -7.56 -5.63 -30.47
CA TYR A 88 -6.26 -4.97 -30.52
C TYR A 88 -5.48 -5.05 -29.20
N SER A 89 -6.17 -4.93 -28.07
CA SER A 89 -5.56 -5.11 -26.76
C SER A 89 -5.10 -6.55 -26.53
N ASP A 90 -5.87 -7.53 -26.98
CA ASP A 90 -5.55 -8.96 -26.88
C ASP A 90 -4.31 -9.31 -27.73
N GLU A 91 -4.20 -8.79 -28.96
CA GLU A 91 -3.02 -8.95 -29.82
C GLU A 91 -1.73 -8.43 -29.16
N ILE A 92 -1.79 -7.23 -28.54
CA ILE A 92 -0.66 -6.69 -27.81
C ILE A 92 -0.33 -7.57 -26.59
N SER A 93 -1.33 -8.06 -25.88
CA SER A 93 -1.14 -8.93 -24.72
C SER A 93 -0.47 -10.25 -25.10
N GLU A 94 -0.85 -10.83 -26.24
CA GLU A 94 -0.21 -12.04 -26.79
C GLU A 94 1.25 -11.77 -27.20
N ALA A 95 1.51 -10.66 -27.87
CA ALA A 95 2.88 -10.27 -28.24
C ALA A 95 3.79 -10.04 -27.02
N LEU A 96 3.22 -9.57 -25.89
CA LEU A 96 3.92 -9.39 -24.61
C LEU A 96 3.99 -10.68 -23.78
N ILE A 97 3.38 -11.78 -24.23
CA ILE A 97 3.22 -13.03 -23.45
C ILE A 97 2.63 -12.72 -22.06
N TYR A 98 1.68 -11.81 -22.01
CA TYR A 98 1.10 -11.29 -20.77
C TYR A 98 -0.43 -11.41 -20.77
N ARG A 99 -0.98 -11.89 -19.66
CA ARG A 99 -2.44 -11.93 -19.44
C ARG A 99 -2.84 -10.80 -18.48
N PRO A 100 -3.55 -9.76 -18.95
CA PRO A 100 -3.96 -8.64 -18.12
C PRO A 100 -4.86 -9.07 -16.97
N ARG A 101 -4.66 -8.47 -15.83
CA ARG A 101 -5.50 -8.64 -14.65
C ARG A 101 -6.62 -7.61 -14.67
N GLU A 102 -7.72 -7.95 -14.00
CA GLU A 102 -8.89 -7.10 -13.93
C GLU A 102 -8.69 -5.93 -12.94
N LYS A 103 -9.38 -4.81 -13.17
CA LYS A 103 -9.41 -3.65 -12.26
C LYS A 103 -9.77 -4.02 -10.83
N SER A 104 -10.64 -5.01 -10.62
CA SER A 104 -11.06 -5.52 -9.32
C SER A 104 -9.96 -6.27 -8.57
N THR A 105 -8.85 -6.64 -9.24
CA THR A 105 -7.73 -7.32 -8.60
C THR A 105 -7.12 -6.46 -7.50
N LEU A 106 -6.95 -7.03 -6.31
CA LEU A 106 -6.29 -6.37 -5.19
C LEU A 106 -4.76 -6.52 -5.31
N GLN A 107 -4.02 -5.49 -4.87
CA GLN A 107 -2.55 -5.49 -4.86
C GLN A 107 -1.95 -6.62 -4.03
N LYS A 108 -2.57 -6.91 -2.89
CA LYS A 108 -2.29 -8.11 -2.10
C LYS A 108 -3.39 -9.11 -2.39
N SER A 109 -3.07 -10.18 -3.11
CA SER A 109 -4.04 -11.26 -3.31
C SER A 109 -4.47 -11.80 -1.94
N GLU A 110 -5.76 -12.17 -1.81
CA GLU A 110 -6.24 -12.85 -0.60
C GLU A 110 -5.48 -14.16 -0.33
N ASN A 111 -4.80 -14.72 -1.32
CA ASN A 111 -3.90 -15.88 -1.20
C ASN A 111 -2.54 -15.53 -0.56
N PHE A 112 -2.12 -14.26 -0.54
CA PHE A 112 -1.06 -13.78 0.35
C PHE A 112 -1.60 -13.65 1.80
N ASN A 113 -2.90 -13.54 1.97
CA ASN A 113 -3.63 -13.85 3.19
C ASN A 113 -3.80 -15.37 3.31
N LEU A 114 -2.72 -16.12 3.44
CA LEU A 114 -2.75 -17.50 3.88
C LEU A 114 -3.67 -17.60 5.11
N SER A 115 -4.93 -17.96 4.84
CA SER A 115 -6.03 -18.08 5.78
C SER A 115 -6.24 -16.87 6.71
N LYS A 116 -7.39 -16.17 6.57
CA LYS A 116 -7.91 -15.13 7.51
C LYS A 116 -7.93 -15.61 8.98
N ASN A 117 -7.63 -16.87 9.23
CA ASN A 117 -7.52 -17.52 10.54
C ASN A 117 -6.08 -17.71 11.04
N ASN A 118 -5.05 -17.24 10.30
CA ASN A 118 -3.69 -17.39 10.78
C ASN A 118 -3.40 -16.36 11.89
N ILE A 119 -3.10 -16.89 13.08
CA ILE A 119 -2.76 -16.12 14.28
C ILE A 119 -1.66 -15.09 14.00
N CYS A 120 -0.64 -15.43 13.19
CA CYS A 120 0.44 -14.51 12.85
C CYS A 120 -0.08 -13.29 12.08
N GLN A 121 -1.00 -13.48 11.13
CA GLN A 121 -1.57 -12.36 10.37
C GLN A 121 -2.44 -11.45 11.23
N LYS A 122 -3.28 -12.03 12.10
CA LYS A 122 -4.04 -11.25 13.08
C LYS A 122 -3.12 -10.45 13.99
N SER A 123 -1.99 -11.04 14.39
CA SER A 123 -0.97 -10.33 15.18
C SER A 123 -0.35 -9.17 14.40
N ILE A 124 0.00 -9.39 13.13
CA ILE A 124 0.59 -8.36 12.25
C ILE A 124 -0.39 -7.20 12.05
N LEU A 125 -1.67 -7.47 11.81
CA LEU A 125 -2.69 -6.42 11.71
C LEU A 125 -2.82 -5.60 13.00
N ILE A 126 -2.69 -6.24 14.16
CA ILE A 126 -2.66 -5.53 15.46
C ILE A 126 -1.39 -4.68 15.56
N MET A 127 -0.24 -5.20 15.16
CA MET A 127 1.04 -4.48 15.15
C MET A 127 0.99 -3.26 14.22
N GLU A 128 0.47 -3.42 12.99
CA GLU A 128 0.32 -2.34 12.00
C GLU A 128 -0.58 -1.19 12.49
N LYS A 129 -1.64 -1.52 13.23
CA LYS A 129 -2.55 -0.52 13.82
C LYS A 129 -1.98 0.20 15.05
N ASN A 130 -0.88 -0.28 15.59
CA ASN A 130 -0.27 0.25 16.82
C ASN A 130 1.23 0.53 16.63
N ILE A 131 1.59 1.16 15.50
CA ILE A 131 2.99 1.49 15.20
C ILE A 131 3.50 2.60 16.11
N GLU A 132 2.75 3.68 16.27
CA GLU A 132 3.10 4.85 17.06
C GLU A 132 3.16 4.54 18.56
N THR A 133 2.20 3.77 19.05
CA THR A 133 2.11 3.30 20.44
C THR A 133 2.20 1.77 20.50
N PRO A 134 3.43 1.21 20.44
CA PRO A 134 3.60 -0.22 20.29
C PRO A 134 3.10 -1.01 21.50
N LEU A 135 2.20 -1.96 21.26
CA LEU A 135 1.74 -2.90 22.27
C LEU A 135 2.85 -3.90 22.63
N LYS A 136 2.88 -4.35 23.90
CA LYS A 136 3.71 -5.47 24.32
C LYS A 136 3.26 -6.75 23.61
N ILE A 137 4.17 -7.64 23.28
CA ILE A 137 3.85 -8.92 22.61
C ILE A 137 2.90 -9.78 23.45
N THR A 138 2.99 -9.67 24.77
CA THR A 138 2.08 -10.31 25.72
C THR A 138 0.64 -9.81 25.59
N GLU A 139 0.45 -8.50 25.33
CA GLU A 139 -0.86 -7.90 25.12
C GLU A 139 -1.47 -8.35 23.79
N ILE A 140 -0.64 -8.46 22.75
CA ILE A 140 -1.07 -8.99 21.45
C ILE A 140 -1.51 -10.45 21.58
N ALA A 141 -0.74 -11.28 22.30
CA ALA A 141 -1.10 -12.67 22.57
C ALA A 141 -2.43 -12.76 23.33
N LYS A 142 -2.62 -11.91 24.35
CA LYS A 142 -3.87 -11.82 25.13
C LYS A 142 -5.07 -11.42 24.28
N LYS A 143 -4.93 -10.42 23.39
CA LYS A 143 -5.98 -10.00 22.44
C LYS A 143 -6.40 -11.13 21.49
N LEU A 144 -5.51 -12.06 21.20
CA LEU A 144 -5.76 -13.22 20.33
C LEU A 144 -6.17 -14.48 21.08
N ASN A 145 -6.33 -14.41 22.43
CA ASN A 145 -6.66 -15.52 23.31
C ASN A 145 -5.69 -16.71 23.16
N ILE A 146 -4.37 -16.43 23.09
CA ILE A 146 -3.31 -17.44 23.01
C ILE A 146 -2.19 -17.14 24.00
N SER A 147 -1.39 -18.18 24.33
CA SER A 147 -0.18 -17.98 25.12
C SER A 147 0.92 -17.30 24.30
N LEU A 148 1.81 -16.55 24.97
CA LEU A 148 3.00 -15.94 24.37
C LEU A 148 3.84 -17.00 23.64
N ARG A 149 4.09 -18.15 24.27
CA ARG A 149 4.84 -19.27 23.70
C ARG A 149 4.23 -19.78 22.40
N THR A 150 2.90 -19.82 22.29
CA THR A 150 2.21 -20.21 21.05
C THR A 150 2.45 -19.19 19.94
N LEU A 151 2.39 -17.90 20.27
CA LEU A 151 2.65 -16.83 19.31
C LEU A 151 4.10 -16.87 18.78
N GLU A 152 5.08 -16.98 19.69
CA GLU A 152 6.50 -17.08 19.37
C GLU A 152 6.80 -18.28 18.48
N ARG A 153 6.31 -19.46 18.81
CA ARG A 153 6.47 -20.69 18.02
C ARG A 153 5.92 -20.52 16.60
N LYS A 154 4.74 -19.89 16.46
CA LYS A 154 4.12 -19.65 15.14
C LYS A 154 4.91 -18.63 14.30
N PHE A 155 5.39 -17.55 14.91
CA PHE A 155 6.25 -16.58 14.24
C PHE A 155 7.57 -17.21 13.79
N TYR A 156 8.22 -17.97 14.66
CA TYR A 156 9.45 -18.64 14.31
C TYR A 156 9.28 -19.66 13.18
N LYS A 157 8.17 -20.39 13.17
CA LYS A 157 7.85 -21.34 12.10
C LYS A 157 7.71 -20.67 10.75
N LEU A 158 7.01 -19.52 10.68
CA LEU A 158 6.68 -18.83 9.43
C LEU A 158 7.77 -17.83 8.99
N TYR A 159 8.27 -17.02 9.92
CA TYR A 159 9.15 -15.89 9.62
C TYR A 159 10.60 -16.09 10.07
N LYS A 160 10.92 -17.23 10.74
CA LYS A 160 12.25 -17.53 11.28
C LYS A 160 12.80 -16.46 12.23
N MET A 161 11.90 -15.71 12.88
CA MET A 161 12.23 -14.68 13.86
C MET A 161 11.17 -14.57 14.94
N SER A 162 11.48 -13.92 16.07
CA SER A 162 10.55 -13.66 17.14
C SER A 162 9.51 -12.58 16.75
N PRO A 163 8.31 -12.57 17.37
CA PRO A 163 7.29 -11.54 17.15
C PRO A 163 7.81 -10.13 17.45
N ILE A 164 8.63 -9.97 18.48
CA ILE A 164 9.20 -8.66 18.84
C ILE A 164 10.15 -8.16 17.76
N LYS A 165 11.04 -9.02 17.23
CA LYS A 165 11.97 -8.66 16.14
C LYS A 165 11.19 -8.32 14.87
N PHE A 166 10.13 -9.07 14.58
CA PHE A 166 9.23 -8.78 13.46
C PHE A 166 8.58 -7.40 13.61
N TYR A 167 8.06 -7.09 14.80
CA TYR A 167 7.43 -5.81 15.08
C TYR A 167 8.39 -4.62 14.97
N VAL A 168 9.61 -4.77 15.47
CA VAL A 168 10.66 -3.75 15.31
C VAL A 168 10.96 -3.53 13.81
N ASN A 169 11.14 -4.59 13.03
CA ASN A 169 11.38 -4.51 11.59
C ASN A 169 10.21 -3.80 10.86
N LEU A 170 8.97 -4.08 11.25
CA LEU A 170 7.78 -3.43 10.69
C LEU A 170 7.79 -1.92 10.96
N ARG A 171 8.13 -1.51 12.17
CA ARG A 171 8.26 -0.10 12.57
C ARG A 171 9.43 0.60 11.86
N ILE A 172 10.58 -0.07 11.70
CA ILE A 172 11.71 0.44 10.91
C ILE A 172 11.31 0.62 9.45
N LYS A 173 10.59 -0.34 8.87
CA LYS A 173 10.08 -0.22 7.48
C LYS A 173 9.15 0.98 7.34
N PHE A 174 8.25 1.20 8.29
CA PHE A 174 7.37 2.35 8.32
C PHE A 174 8.16 3.67 8.42
N ALA A 175 9.11 3.75 9.35
CA ALA A 175 9.98 4.92 9.50
C ALA A 175 10.79 5.22 8.24
N ARG A 176 11.35 4.17 7.60
CA ARG A 176 12.09 4.31 6.35
C ARG A 176 11.21 4.87 5.22
N ASN A 177 9.97 4.44 5.12
CA ASN A 177 9.04 4.98 4.14
C ASN A 177 8.78 6.47 4.39
N LEU A 178 8.59 6.89 5.64
CA LEU A 178 8.44 8.30 5.98
C LEU A 178 9.69 9.12 5.60
N LEU A 179 10.90 8.60 5.85
CA LEU A 179 12.14 9.27 5.45
C LEU A 179 12.26 9.51 3.94
N PHE A 180 11.67 8.64 3.11
CA PHE A 180 11.72 8.78 1.65
C PHE A 180 10.63 9.67 1.07
N TYR A 181 9.47 9.75 1.72
CA TYR A 181 8.26 10.35 1.12
C TYR A 181 7.67 11.49 1.95
N ASP A 182 8.32 11.89 3.06
CA ASP A 182 7.84 12.91 3.98
C ASP A 182 8.98 13.88 4.34
N ASP A 183 8.67 15.15 4.50
CA ASP A 183 9.63 16.20 4.86
C ASP A 183 9.80 16.39 6.38
N ARG A 184 9.25 15.48 7.18
CA ARG A 184 9.33 15.52 8.65
C ARG A 184 10.76 15.36 9.16
N LYS A 185 11.04 15.98 10.30
CA LYS A 185 12.33 15.81 10.99
C LYS A 185 12.49 14.37 11.50
N ILE A 186 13.73 13.90 11.55
CA ILE A 186 14.06 12.53 12.04
C ILE A 186 13.45 12.25 13.42
N ASN A 187 13.45 13.24 14.32
CA ASN A 187 12.87 13.10 15.65
C ASN A 187 11.34 12.83 15.63
N GLU A 188 10.63 13.49 14.72
CA GLU A 188 9.19 13.29 14.54
C GLU A 188 8.92 11.89 13.95
N ILE A 189 9.70 11.50 12.92
CA ILE A 189 9.61 10.16 12.31
C ILE A 189 9.90 9.08 13.35
N SER A 190 10.91 9.27 14.19
CA SER A 190 11.22 8.36 15.29
C SER A 190 10.02 8.20 16.23
N SER A 191 9.41 9.30 16.67
CA SER A 191 8.26 9.30 17.57
C SER A 191 7.05 8.57 16.98
N ILE A 192 6.61 8.97 15.77
CA ILE A 192 5.43 8.36 15.12
C ILE A 192 5.66 6.92 14.68
N SER A 193 6.91 6.48 14.59
CA SER A 193 7.28 5.08 14.38
C SER A 193 7.42 4.30 15.70
N GLY A 194 7.06 4.93 16.83
CA GLY A 194 7.02 4.34 18.17
C GLY A 194 8.39 4.17 18.83
N PHE A 195 9.44 4.85 18.35
CA PHE A 195 10.77 4.85 18.98
C PHE A 195 10.89 6.03 19.94
N ASN A 196 10.89 5.75 21.25
CA ASN A 196 10.89 6.79 22.29
C ASN A 196 12.27 7.48 22.49
N TYR A 197 13.34 6.93 21.91
CA TYR A 197 14.69 7.46 22.02
C TYR A 197 15.39 7.43 20.67
N ASN A 198 15.95 8.56 20.26
CA ASN A 198 16.70 8.68 18.99
C ASN A 198 17.92 7.75 18.93
N SER A 199 18.54 7.43 20.07
CA SER A 199 19.67 6.50 20.16
C SER A 199 19.35 5.05 19.81
N VAL A 200 18.08 4.68 19.70
CA VAL A 200 17.63 3.33 19.28
C VAL A 200 17.26 3.32 17.80
N PHE A 201 17.08 4.50 17.21
CA PHE A 201 16.63 4.67 15.83
C PHE A 201 17.81 4.91 14.86
N ILE A 202 18.92 5.46 15.36
CA ILE A 202 20.17 5.67 14.62
C ILE A 202 21.06 4.46 14.79
#